data_ba5e8b74a912cade6b7052bf1cb46c65
#
_entry.id   ba5e8b74a912cade6b7052bf1cb46c65
#
_cell.length_a   1.000
_cell.length_b   1.000
_cell.length_c   1.000
_cell.angle_alpha   90.00
_cell.angle_beta   90.00
_cell.angle_gamma   90.00
#
_symmetry.space_group_name_H-M   'P 1'
#
loop_
_entity.id
_entity.type
_entity.pdbx_description
1 polymer ?
#
loop_
_entity_poly.entity_id
_entity_poly.type
_entity_poly.pdbx_seq_one_letter_code
_entity_poly.pdbx_strand_id
1 'polypeptide(L)'
;MKTALKPWLLAAAAACVLGPGAAAQAADLAALRNGGTLRVAIANEIPYGYMDLNGEAKGVGPDVAKHIAEALGIGKIEWTTTAFGSLIPGLQADRYDMVAAEMAILPQRCEQVLYSEPNSSYGEGLLVAKGNPKNLHDYENFAASDHKIAIMAGADQLEILQALKVPASRIVTIANNADAISTVTTGRADGYAATSLTVGELAAKSRGKAEAARDFKDPVVDGQPVRSWGGFAFSKDSGALRDAVNQELAKFKKTEDWKKIMSGYGFSAEDASQSFERSTAQLCAG
;
A
#
# COMPACT_ATOMS: atom_id res chain seq x y z
N MET A 1 -40.53 -63.23 42.49
CA MET A 1 -39.90 -62.00 43.02
C MET A 1 -39.13 -61.36 41.87
N LYS A 2 -39.64 -60.26 41.32
CA LYS A 2 -39.02 -59.53 40.18
C LYS A 2 -38.56 -58.16 40.68
N THR A 3 -37.24 -57.99 40.80
CA THR A 3 -36.63 -56.70 41.17
C THR A 3 -36.35 -55.91 39.90
N ALA A 4 -36.97 -54.71 39.79
CA ALA A 4 -36.77 -53.77 38.70
C ALA A 4 -35.62 -52.83 39.02
N LEU A 5 -34.58 -52.80 38.16
CA LEU A 5 -33.55 -51.78 38.16
C LEU A 5 -34.04 -50.50 37.45
N LYS A 6 -33.95 -49.37 38.11
CA LYS A 6 -34.15 -48.03 37.51
C LYS A 6 -32.84 -47.56 36.87
N PRO A 7 -32.81 -47.03 35.65
CA PRO A 7 -31.62 -46.36 35.12
C PRO A 7 -31.60 -44.89 35.56
N TRP A 8 -30.48 -44.45 36.11
CA TRP A 8 -30.17 -43.02 36.37
C TRP A 8 -29.62 -42.40 35.10
N LEU A 9 -30.36 -41.43 34.59
CA LEU A 9 -29.92 -40.51 33.53
C LEU A 9 -29.03 -39.44 34.10
N LEU A 10 -27.72 -39.49 33.85
CA LEU A 10 -26.76 -38.44 34.07
C LEU A 10 -26.89 -37.42 32.93
N ALA A 11 -27.49 -36.27 33.15
CA ALA A 11 -27.49 -35.13 32.27
C ALA A 11 -26.15 -34.39 32.46
N ALA A 12 -25.24 -34.54 31.51
CA ALA A 12 -24.03 -33.72 31.43
C ALA A 12 -24.38 -32.36 30.83
N ALA A 13 -24.42 -31.32 31.66
CA ALA A 13 -24.53 -29.94 31.22
C ALA A 13 -23.18 -29.48 30.66
N ALA A 14 -23.06 -29.40 29.34
CA ALA A 14 -21.94 -28.75 28.68
C ALA A 14 -22.03 -27.23 28.86
N ALA A 15 -21.27 -26.68 29.78
CA ALA A 15 -21.07 -25.24 29.92
C ALA A 15 -20.17 -24.77 28.77
N CYS A 16 -20.75 -24.17 27.71
CA CYS A 16 -20.00 -23.38 26.73
C CYS A 16 -19.43 -22.17 27.44
N VAL A 17 -18.14 -22.20 27.78
CA VAL A 17 -17.38 -21.01 28.17
C VAL A 17 -17.16 -20.20 26.90
N LEU A 18 -18.02 -19.22 26.69
CA LEU A 18 -17.77 -18.11 25.77
C LEU A 18 -16.62 -17.31 26.37
N GLY A 19 -15.40 -17.57 25.89
CA GLY A 19 -14.26 -16.72 26.19
C GLY A 19 -14.58 -15.30 25.68
N PRO A 20 -14.13 -14.23 26.39
CA PRO A 20 -14.26 -12.87 25.88
C PRO A 20 -13.55 -12.82 24.52
N GLY A 21 -14.32 -12.57 23.46
CA GLY A 21 -13.76 -12.26 22.15
C GLY A 21 -12.77 -11.12 22.36
N ALA A 22 -11.51 -11.30 21.94
CA ALA A 22 -10.55 -10.22 21.91
C ALA A 22 -11.13 -9.14 21.00
N ALA A 23 -11.69 -8.09 21.59
CA ALA A 23 -12.03 -6.88 20.87
C ALA A 23 -10.71 -6.38 20.26
N ALA A 24 -10.69 -6.13 18.94
CA ALA A 24 -9.58 -5.48 18.30
C ALA A 24 -9.29 -4.18 19.08
N GLN A 25 -8.14 -4.10 19.70
CA GLN A 25 -7.80 -3.01 20.59
C GLN A 25 -7.09 -1.96 19.76
N ALA A 26 -7.76 -0.83 19.53
CA ALA A 26 -7.16 0.35 18.89
C ALA A 26 -5.80 0.66 19.54
N ALA A 27 -4.81 1.04 18.74
CA ALA A 27 -3.51 1.44 19.25
C ALA A 27 -3.66 2.63 20.23
N ASP A 28 -3.40 2.39 21.50
CA ASP A 28 -3.46 3.42 22.54
C ASP A 28 -2.17 4.25 22.51
N LEU A 29 -2.28 5.50 22.06
CA LEU A 29 -1.16 6.44 21.98
C LEU A 29 -0.45 6.63 23.33
N ALA A 30 -1.18 6.62 24.45
CA ALA A 30 -0.57 6.74 25.77
C ALA A 30 0.26 5.49 26.10
N ALA A 31 -0.23 4.30 25.79
CA ALA A 31 0.53 3.05 25.97
C ALA A 31 1.77 3.02 25.08
N LEU A 32 1.68 3.47 23.82
CA LEU A 32 2.82 3.56 22.90
C LEU A 32 3.92 4.48 23.45
N ARG A 33 3.56 5.64 24.00
CA ARG A 33 4.49 6.59 24.63
C ARG A 33 5.14 6.04 25.91
N ASN A 34 4.43 5.19 26.63
CA ASN A 34 4.90 4.58 27.87
C ASN A 34 5.69 3.28 27.65
N GLY A 35 6.37 3.16 26.51
CA GLY A 35 7.24 2.02 26.20
C GLY A 35 6.59 0.90 25.41
N GLY A 36 5.35 1.12 24.92
CA GLY A 36 4.70 0.24 23.96
C GLY A 36 5.42 0.20 22.61
N THR A 37 5.08 -0.77 21.79
CA THR A 37 5.67 -0.96 20.45
C THR A 37 4.65 -0.60 19.37
N LEU A 38 4.99 0.34 18.49
CA LEU A 38 4.20 0.64 17.29
C LEU A 38 4.49 -0.43 16.22
N ARG A 39 3.49 -1.21 15.86
CA ARG A 39 3.58 -2.25 14.82
C ARG A 39 3.29 -1.61 13.47
N VAL A 40 4.25 -1.64 12.55
CA VAL A 40 4.13 -0.98 11.24
C VAL A 40 4.35 -1.96 10.09
N ALA A 41 3.43 -1.98 9.13
CA ALA A 41 3.56 -2.82 7.94
C ALA A 41 4.05 -2.03 6.72
N ILE A 42 4.85 -2.72 5.89
CA ILE A 42 5.34 -2.28 4.59
C ILE A 42 5.11 -3.38 3.53
N ALA A 43 5.12 -3.00 2.24
CA ALA A 43 4.82 -3.92 1.14
C ALA A 43 6.06 -4.42 0.38
N ASN A 44 7.26 -4.12 0.86
CA ASN A 44 8.53 -4.42 0.17
C ASN A 44 8.60 -3.85 -1.24
N GLU A 45 8.12 -2.62 -1.40
CA GLU A 45 8.10 -1.88 -2.65
C GLU A 45 9.03 -0.67 -2.60
N ILE A 46 10.06 -0.65 -3.46
CA ILE A 46 10.99 0.47 -3.61
C ILE A 46 10.36 1.49 -4.56
N PRO A 47 10.38 2.79 -4.20
CA PRO A 47 11.04 3.42 -3.06
C PRO A 47 10.11 3.68 -1.85
N TYR A 48 8.90 3.14 -1.82
CA TYR A 48 7.84 3.50 -0.89
C TYR A 48 8.01 2.93 0.52
N GLY A 49 8.24 1.60 0.63
CA GLY A 49 8.48 0.93 1.91
C GLY A 49 9.00 -0.49 1.67
N TYR A 50 10.23 -0.75 2.05
CA TYR A 50 10.90 -2.03 1.82
C TYR A 50 11.87 -2.36 2.96
N MET A 51 12.25 -3.64 3.05
CA MET A 51 13.31 -4.09 3.93
C MET A 51 14.62 -4.14 3.15
N ASP A 52 15.66 -3.50 3.64
CA ASP A 52 16.98 -3.58 3.03
C ASP A 52 17.70 -4.92 3.36
N LEU A 53 18.90 -5.11 2.82
CA LEU A 53 19.69 -6.33 3.02
C LEU A 53 20.19 -6.50 4.46
N ASN A 54 20.16 -5.44 5.27
CA ASN A 54 20.54 -5.46 6.68
C ASN A 54 19.33 -5.74 7.59
N GLY A 55 18.14 -5.87 7.02
CA GLY A 55 16.90 -6.02 7.77
C GLY A 55 16.36 -4.71 8.33
N GLU A 56 16.76 -3.57 7.78
CA GLU A 56 16.23 -2.26 8.16
C GLU A 56 15.10 -1.83 7.21
N ALA A 57 14.02 -1.31 7.78
CA ALA A 57 12.94 -0.71 7.00
C ALA A 57 13.40 0.62 6.41
N LYS A 58 13.30 0.76 5.09
CA LYS A 58 13.70 1.91 4.28
C LYS A 58 12.57 2.32 3.33
N GLY A 59 12.67 3.52 2.81
CA GLY A 59 11.71 4.10 1.88
C GLY A 59 11.05 5.35 2.46
N VAL A 60 10.31 6.08 1.63
CA VAL A 60 9.64 7.31 2.06
C VAL A 60 8.73 7.05 3.25
N GLY A 61 7.87 6.02 3.18
CA GLY A 61 6.96 5.69 4.26
C GLY A 61 7.68 5.39 5.58
N PRO A 62 8.61 4.41 5.63
CA PRO A 62 9.35 4.10 6.84
C PRO A 62 10.17 5.26 7.41
N ASP A 63 10.86 6.05 6.59
CA ASP A 63 11.72 7.11 7.11
C ASP A 63 10.91 8.29 7.66
N VAL A 64 9.78 8.63 7.03
CA VAL A 64 8.83 9.60 7.58
C VAL A 64 8.16 9.04 8.85
N ALA A 65 7.76 7.77 8.85
CA ALA A 65 7.15 7.13 10.03
C ALA A 65 8.08 7.11 11.24
N LYS A 66 9.38 6.83 11.06
CA LYS A 66 10.40 6.89 12.12
C LYS A 66 10.47 8.29 12.74
N HIS A 67 10.55 9.33 11.90
CA HIS A 67 10.59 10.71 12.37
C HIS A 67 9.33 11.08 13.16
N ILE A 68 8.15 10.70 12.66
CA ILE A 68 6.88 10.98 13.35
C ILE A 68 6.80 10.21 14.68
N ALA A 69 7.20 8.94 14.72
CA ALA A 69 7.21 8.16 15.95
C ALA A 69 8.12 8.78 17.01
N GLU A 70 9.32 9.23 16.64
CA GLU A 70 10.24 9.93 17.52
C GLU A 70 9.61 11.22 18.06
N ALA A 71 9.02 12.06 17.18
CA ALA A 71 8.34 13.29 17.57
C ALA A 71 7.14 13.07 18.50
N LEU A 72 6.46 11.92 18.37
CA LEU A 72 5.37 11.50 19.25
C LEU A 72 5.86 10.89 20.58
N GLY A 73 7.16 10.67 20.78
CA GLY A 73 7.74 10.02 21.94
C GLY A 73 7.57 8.48 21.94
N ILE A 74 7.37 7.88 20.76
CA ILE A 74 7.25 6.43 20.59
C ILE A 74 8.64 5.86 20.30
N GLY A 75 9.23 5.19 21.28
CA GLY A 75 10.64 4.73 21.22
C GLY A 75 10.85 3.38 20.53
N LYS A 76 9.78 2.62 20.22
CA LYS A 76 9.89 1.29 19.63
C LYS A 76 8.97 1.14 18.43
N ILE A 77 9.55 0.71 17.31
CA ILE A 77 8.80 0.33 16.10
C ILE A 77 9.15 -1.11 15.74
N GLU A 78 8.14 -1.91 15.48
CA GLU A 78 8.28 -3.25 14.91
C GLU A 78 7.77 -3.24 13.47
N TRP A 79 8.63 -3.70 12.55
CA TRP A 79 8.34 -3.69 11.13
C TRP A 79 7.90 -5.05 10.63
N THR A 80 6.79 -5.10 9.92
CA THR A 80 6.27 -6.30 9.26
C THR A 80 6.25 -6.10 7.75
N THR A 81 6.83 -7.02 6.99
CA THR A 81 6.71 -7.05 5.53
C THR A 81 5.58 -7.99 5.14
N THR A 82 4.68 -7.53 4.26
CA THR A 82 3.57 -8.34 3.76
C THR A 82 3.31 -8.05 2.28
N ALA A 83 2.49 -8.86 1.60
CA ALA A 83 2.04 -8.56 0.25
C ALA A 83 1.16 -7.29 0.26
N PHE A 84 1.25 -6.45 -0.79
CA PHE A 84 0.54 -5.18 -0.87
C PHE A 84 -0.98 -5.36 -0.68
N GLY A 85 -1.60 -6.32 -1.36
CA GLY A 85 -3.03 -6.63 -1.21
C GLY A 85 -3.44 -7.14 0.18
N SER A 86 -2.47 -7.45 1.07
CA SER A 86 -2.72 -7.89 2.45
C SER A 86 -2.61 -6.76 3.48
N LEU A 87 -2.25 -5.53 3.06
CA LEU A 87 -2.07 -4.39 3.96
C LEU A 87 -3.37 -4.00 4.67
N ILE A 88 -4.45 -3.77 3.93
CA ILE A 88 -5.76 -3.43 4.52
C ILE A 88 -6.34 -4.59 5.35
N PRO A 89 -6.41 -5.84 4.83
CA PRO A 89 -6.83 -6.98 5.64
C PRO A 89 -6.05 -7.18 6.93
N GLY A 90 -4.76 -6.87 6.91
CA GLY A 90 -3.91 -6.97 8.10
C GLY A 90 -4.23 -5.92 9.17
N LEU A 91 -4.53 -4.66 8.77
CA LEU A 91 -5.03 -3.63 9.69
C LEU A 91 -6.37 -4.04 10.31
N GLN A 92 -7.30 -4.55 9.49
CA GLN A 92 -8.62 -5.00 9.95
C GLN A 92 -8.54 -6.19 10.91
N ALA A 93 -7.48 -7.02 10.77
CA ALA A 93 -7.21 -8.17 11.63
C ALA A 93 -6.28 -7.84 12.82
N ASP A 94 -6.01 -6.56 13.09
CA ASP A 94 -5.14 -6.07 14.17
C ASP A 94 -3.73 -6.71 14.18
N ARG A 95 -3.19 -6.99 12.99
CA ARG A 95 -1.83 -7.53 12.87
C ARG A 95 -0.75 -6.46 13.05
N TYR A 96 -1.09 -5.21 12.77
CA TYR A 96 -0.26 -4.02 12.94
C TYR A 96 -1.15 -2.78 13.12
N ASP A 97 -0.56 -1.72 13.64
CA ASP A 97 -1.25 -0.49 14.04
C ASP A 97 -1.28 0.54 12.89
N MET A 98 -0.28 0.49 12.00
CA MET A 98 -0.09 1.43 10.91
C MET A 98 0.50 0.74 9.68
N VAL A 99 0.15 1.23 8.50
CA VAL A 99 0.79 0.90 7.23
C VAL A 99 1.61 2.10 6.77
N ALA A 100 2.90 1.89 6.44
CA ALA A 100 3.82 2.90 5.93
C ALA A 100 4.35 2.47 4.54
N ALA A 101 3.45 2.33 3.57
CA ALA A 101 3.72 1.86 2.22
C ALA A 101 3.29 2.87 1.13
N GLU A 102 3.02 4.12 1.52
CA GLU A 102 2.54 5.17 0.61
C GLU A 102 1.36 4.71 -0.26
N MET A 103 0.46 3.94 0.34
CA MET A 103 -0.70 3.38 -0.35
C MET A 103 -1.65 4.49 -0.79
N ALA A 104 -2.04 4.51 -2.07
CA ALA A 104 -2.93 5.50 -2.63
C ALA A 104 -4.24 5.63 -1.83
N ILE A 105 -4.60 6.87 -1.50
CA ILE A 105 -5.84 7.23 -0.81
C ILE A 105 -6.96 7.22 -1.84
N LEU A 106 -7.86 6.25 -1.74
CA LEU A 106 -8.96 6.02 -2.67
C LEU A 106 -10.29 5.88 -1.91
N PRO A 107 -11.44 6.29 -2.47
CA PRO A 107 -12.74 6.20 -1.81
C PRO A 107 -13.02 4.82 -1.24
N GLN A 108 -12.87 3.76 -2.03
CA GLN A 108 -13.13 2.37 -1.63
C GLN A 108 -12.19 1.87 -0.53
N ARG A 109 -10.95 2.40 -0.44
CA ARG A 109 -10.02 2.09 0.65
C ARG A 109 -10.37 2.88 1.91
N CYS A 110 -10.82 4.13 1.76
CA CYS A 110 -11.30 4.96 2.87
C CYS A 110 -12.53 4.37 3.58
N GLU A 111 -13.37 3.59 2.87
CA GLU A 111 -14.45 2.84 3.50
C GLU A 111 -13.96 1.78 4.48
N GLN A 112 -12.76 1.24 4.28
CA GLN A 112 -12.21 0.11 5.01
C GLN A 112 -11.25 0.51 6.14
N VAL A 113 -10.47 1.58 5.95
CA VAL A 113 -9.43 2.04 6.88
C VAL A 113 -9.45 3.56 7.03
N LEU A 114 -8.73 4.10 8.01
CA LEU A 114 -8.43 5.52 8.10
C LEU A 114 -7.11 5.81 7.40
N TYR A 115 -7.00 7.00 6.81
CA TYR A 115 -5.75 7.50 6.25
C TYR A 115 -5.24 8.74 6.99
N SER A 116 -3.91 8.93 7.01
CA SER A 116 -3.32 10.23 7.30
C SER A 116 -3.64 11.23 6.18
N GLU A 117 -3.30 12.51 6.36
CA GLU A 117 -3.14 13.40 5.22
C GLU A 117 -2.04 12.87 4.29
N PRO A 118 -2.08 13.23 2.97
CA PRO A 118 -1.10 12.75 2.02
C PRO A 118 0.34 13.06 2.44
N ASN A 119 1.22 12.05 2.41
CA ASN A 119 2.65 12.23 2.61
C ASN A 119 3.39 12.40 1.29
N SER A 120 2.92 11.73 0.24
CA SER A 120 3.52 11.72 -1.10
C SER A 120 2.47 11.88 -2.19
N SER A 121 2.94 12.16 -3.39
CA SER A 121 2.14 12.13 -4.61
C SER A 121 3.02 11.55 -5.73
N TYR A 122 2.44 10.81 -6.67
CA TYR A 122 3.18 10.13 -7.72
C TYR A 122 2.30 9.88 -8.95
N GLY A 123 2.95 9.82 -10.12
CA GLY A 123 2.33 9.47 -11.38
C GLY A 123 2.50 7.99 -11.74
N GLU A 124 1.94 7.62 -12.87
CA GLU A 124 1.97 6.25 -13.39
C GLU A 124 3.19 6.00 -14.29
N GLY A 125 3.43 4.73 -14.61
CA GLY A 125 4.48 4.29 -15.51
C GLY A 125 4.18 2.91 -16.09
N LEU A 126 4.92 2.54 -17.10
CA LEU A 126 4.77 1.25 -17.79
C LEU A 126 6.15 0.61 -17.96
N LEU A 127 6.34 -0.58 -17.39
CA LEU A 127 7.51 -1.41 -17.64
C LEU A 127 7.24 -2.29 -18.87
N VAL A 128 8.17 -2.31 -19.81
CA VAL A 128 8.08 -3.11 -21.03
C VAL A 128 9.37 -3.92 -21.23
N ALA A 129 9.32 -4.95 -22.07
CA ALA A 129 10.53 -5.66 -22.48
C ALA A 129 11.47 -4.71 -23.24
N LYS A 130 12.78 -5.00 -23.19
CA LYS A 130 13.80 -4.18 -23.85
C LYS A 130 13.44 -3.84 -25.29
N GLY A 131 13.58 -2.57 -25.64
CA GLY A 131 13.29 -2.03 -26.97
C GLY A 131 11.82 -1.85 -27.26
N ASN A 132 10.95 -2.03 -26.26
CA ASN A 132 9.51 -1.86 -26.38
C ASN A 132 8.92 -2.46 -27.68
N PRO A 133 9.02 -3.78 -27.90
CA PRO A 133 8.73 -4.41 -29.20
C PRO A 133 7.27 -4.29 -29.63
N LYS A 134 6.38 -3.89 -28.71
CA LYS A 134 4.95 -3.67 -28.96
C LYS A 134 4.58 -2.19 -29.10
N ASN A 135 5.57 -1.30 -29.00
CA ASN A 135 5.38 0.16 -29.12
C ASN A 135 4.28 0.69 -28.19
N LEU A 136 4.36 0.30 -26.90
CA LEU A 136 3.36 0.64 -25.86
C LEU A 136 3.82 1.89 -25.10
N HIS A 137 2.99 2.94 -25.09
CA HIS A 137 3.32 4.23 -24.50
C HIS A 137 2.27 4.79 -23.54
N ASP A 138 1.14 4.10 -23.40
CA ASP A 138 0.03 4.47 -22.52
C ASP A 138 -0.75 3.22 -22.12
N TYR A 139 -1.69 3.36 -21.17
CA TYR A 139 -2.55 2.26 -20.76
C TYR A 139 -3.72 2.04 -21.73
N GLU A 140 -4.11 3.04 -22.50
CA GLU A 140 -5.13 2.99 -23.54
C GLU A 140 -4.76 2.01 -24.66
N ASN A 141 -3.46 1.79 -24.90
CA ASN A 141 -2.98 0.78 -25.86
C ASN A 141 -3.55 -0.61 -25.56
N PHE A 142 -3.75 -0.93 -24.28
CA PHE A 142 -4.26 -2.25 -23.84
C PHE A 142 -5.79 -2.37 -23.97
N ALA A 143 -6.52 -1.26 -23.98
CA ALA A 143 -7.95 -1.27 -24.28
C ALA A 143 -8.21 -1.48 -25.78
N ALA A 144 -7.34 -0.95 -26.64
CA ALA A 144 -7.49 -0.94 -28.10
C ALA A 144 -6.84 -2.13 -28.83
N SER A 145 -6.11 -3.03 -28.13
CA SER A 145 -5.33 -4.11 -28.74
C SER A 145 -5.54 -5.45 -28.03
N ASP A 146 -4.85 -6.51 -28.48
CA ASP A 146 -4.84 -7.82 -27.83
C ASP A 146 -3.74 -7.96 -26.76
N HIS A 147 -3.01 -6.88 -26.49
CA HIS A 147 -1.91 -6.88 -25.55
C HIS A 147 -2.39 -7.10 -24.11
N LYS A 148 -1.56 -7.78 -23.33
CA LYS A 148 -1.81 -8.03 -21.90
C LYS A 148 -0.99 -7.08 -21.05
N ILE A 149 -1.62 -6.55 -20.00
CA ILE A 149 -0.98 -5.71 -19.01
C ILE A 149 -0.98 -6.43 -17.65
N ALA A 150 0.16 -6.44 -16.98
CA ALA A 150 0.25 -6.97 -15.63
C ALA A 150 0.11 -5.84 -14.60
N ILE A 151 -0.43 -6.18 -13.43
CA ILE A 151 -0.55 -5.32 -12.26
C ILE A 151 -0.20 -6.11 -11.00
N MET A 152 0.21 -5.43 -9.94
CA MET A 152 0.35 -6.04 -8.62
C MET A 152 -1.02 -6.24 -7.96
N ALA A 153 -1.20 -7.34 -7.24
CA ALA A 153 -2.42 -7.62 -6.50
C ALA A 153 -2.73 -6.50 -5.48
N GLY A 154 -3.93 -5.91 -5.57
CA GLY A 154 -4.38 -4.83 -4.69
C GLY A 154 -3.88 -3.43 -5.05
N ALA A 155 -3.11 -3.28 -6.13
CA ALA A 155 -2.66 -1.99 -6.63
C ALA A 155 -3.79 -1.19 -7.32
N ASP A 156 -3.73 0.12 -7.26
CA ASP A 156 -4.70 1.07 -7.81
C ASP A 156 -4.73 1.09 -9.35
N GLN A 157 -3.71 0.53 -10.01
CA GLN A 157 -3.70 0.35 -11.45
C GLN A 157 -4.88 -0.51 -11.95
N LEU A 158 -5.48 -1.37 -11.09
CA LEU A 158 -6.66 -2.13 -11.47
C LEU A 158 -7.85 -1.19 -11.78
N GLU A 159 -8.12 -0.24 -10.90
CA GLU A 159 -9.21 0.73 -11.04
C GLU A 159 -8.97 1.64 -12.25
N ILE A 160 -7.72 2.07 -12.47
CA ILE A 160 -7.35 2.87 -13.64
C ILE A 160 -7.62 2.10 -14.92
N LEU A 161 -7.16 0.86 -15.03
CA LEU A 161 -7.37 0.03 -16.22
C LEU A 161 -8.85 -0.28 -16.46
N GLN A 162 -9.64 -0.47 -15.40
CA GLN A 162 -11.08 -0.66 -15.49
C GLN A 162 -11.79 0.62 -16.00
N ALA A 163 -11.39 1.79 -15.49
CA ALA A 163 -11.91 3.08 -15.97
C ALA A 163 -11.60 3.30 -17.45
N LEU A 164 -10.42 2.90 -17.89
CA LEU A 164 -9.99 2.90 -19.30
C LEU A 164 -10.63 1.77 -20.14
N LYS A 165 -11.48 0.93 -19.52
CA LYS A 165 -12.19 -0.19 -20.16
C LYS A 165 -11.27 -1.27 -20.73
N VAL A 166 -10.11 -1.47 -20.12
CA VAL A 166 -9.27 -2.63 -20.45
C VAL A 166 -9.99 -3.91 -20.05
N PRO A 167 -10.20 -4.87 -20.97
CA PRO A 167 -10.90 -6.11 -20.65
C PRO A 167 -10.19 -6.91 -19.56
N ALA A 168 -10.93 -7.43 -18.59
CA ALA A 168 -10.35 -8.23 -17.48
C ALA A 168 -9.51 -9.43 -17.96
N SER A 169 -9.84 -10.01 -19.11
CA SER A 169 -9.07 -11.11 -19.73
C SER A 169 -7.66 -10.68 -20.21
N ARG A 170 -7.39 -9.40 -20.31
CA ARG A 170 -6.08 -8.83 -20.67
C ARG A 170 -5.27 -8.41 -19.46
N ILE A 171 -5.86 -8.36 -18.26
CA ILE A 171 -5.20 -7.98 -17.02
C ILE A 171 -4.60 -9.23 -16.36
N VAL A 172 -3.29 -9.22 -16.14
CA VAL A 172 -2.55 -10.29 -15.48
C VAL A 172 -2.18 -9.82 -14.07
N THR A 173 -2.73 -10.42 -13.04
CA THR A 173 -2.36 -10.09 -11.65
C THR A 173 -1.12 -10.88 -11.23
N ILE A 174 -0.11 -10.20 -10.70
CA ILE A 174 1.08 -10.79 -10.07
C ILE A 174 1.07 -10.51 -8.56
N ALA A 175 1.74 -11.36 -7.80
CA ALA A 175 1.72 -11.26 -6.35
C ALA A 175 2.51 -10.06 -5.80
N ASN A 176 3.63 -9.73 -6.45
CA ASN A 176 4.57 -8.69 -6.00
C ASN A 176 5.40 -8.15 -7.18
N ASN A 177 6.09 -7.02 -6.93
CA ASN A 177 6.93 -6.37 -7.95
C ASN A 177 8.12 -7.20 -8.42
N ALA A 178 8.62 -8.16 -7.64
CA ALA A 178 9.75 -8.99 -8.03
C ALA A 178 9.44 -9.85 -9.27
N ASP A 179 8.17 -10.19 -9.48
CA ASP A 179 7.71 -10.98 -10.63
C ASP A 179 7.55 -10.15 -11.91
N ALA A 180 7.51 -8.81 -11.82
CA ALA A 180 7.20 -7.93 -12.95
C ALA A 180 8.21 -8.07 -14.11
N ILE A 181 9.51 -8.07 -13.82
CA ILE A 181 10.56 -8.18 -14.82
C ILE A 181 10.40 -9.49 -15.60
N SER A 182 10.23 -10.62 -14.91
CA SER A 182 10.04 -11.91 -15.55
C SER A 182 8.75 -11.96 -16.37
N THR A 183 7.69 -11.35 -15.86
CA THR A 183 6.37 -11.30 -16.51
C THR A 183 6.45 -10.62 -17.89
N VAL A 184 7.13 -9.48 -17.99
CA VAL A 184 7.26 -8.77 -19.27
C VAL A 184 8.32 -9.39 -20.17
N THR A 185 9.43 -9.92 -19.62
CA THR A 185 10.52 -10.47 -20.43
C THR A 185 10.22 -11.85 -21.00
N THR A 186 9.31 -12.60 -20.42
CA THR A 186 8.85 -13.91 -20.93
C THR A 186 7.59 -13.81 -21.79
N GLY A 187 7.01 -12.60 -21.95
CA GLY A 187 5.79 -12.40 -22.71
C GLY A 187 4.51 -12.93 -22.03
N ARG A 188 4.55 -13.15 -20.71
CA ARG A 188 3.34 -13.46 -19.94
C ARG A 188 2.36 -12.25 -19.95
N ALA A 189 2.91 -11.03 -19.93
CA ALA A 189 2.24 -9.78 -20.27
C ALA A 189 3.16 -8.92 -21.13
N ASP A 190 2.59 -8.03 -21.94
CA ASP A 190 3.34 -7.14 -22.83
C ASP A 190 3.85 -5.89 -22.11
N GLY A 191 3.20 -5.52 -20.99
CA GLY A 191 3.61 -4.44 -20.09
C GLY A 191 3.23 -4.73 -18.65
N TYR A 192 3.85 -3.98 -17.72
CA TYR A 192 3.50 -3.97 -16.31
C TYR A 192 3.22 -2.54 -15.86
N ALA A 193 2.00 -2.31 -15.37
CA ALA A 193 1.58 -1.02 -14.84
C ALA A 193 1.93 -0.92 -13.36
N ALA A 194 2.59 0.17 -13.02
CA ALA A 194 2.92 0.56 -11.65
C ALA A 194 3.22 2.06 -11.62
N THR A 195 3.53 2.60 -10.46
CA THR A 195 3.97 3.99 -10.36
C THR A 195 5.26 4.22 -11.16
N SER A 196 5.48 5.45 -11.62
CA SER A 196 6.68 5.82 -12.39
C SER A 196 7.99 5.47 -11.67
N LEU A 197 8.04 5.67 -10.34
CA LEU A 197 9.22 5.36 -9.53
C LEU A 197 9.47 3.84 -9.43
N THR A 198 8.42 3.05 -9.19
CA THR A 198 8.55 1.57 -9.19
C THR A 198 9.00 1.05 -10.54
N VAL A 199 8.46 1.59 -11.63
CA VAL A 199 8.88 1.22 -13.00
C VAL A 199 10.36 1.55 -13.25
N GLY A 200 10.80 2.73 -12.82
CA GLY A 200 12.20 3.15 -12.91
C GLY A 200 13.15 2.19 -12.17
N GLU A 201 12.79 1.83 -10.93
CA GLU A 201 13.53 0.87 -10.11
C GLU A 201 13.61 -0.53 -10.73
N LEU A 202 12.49 -1.03 -11.24
CA LEU A 202 12.43 -2.33 -11.91
C LEU A 202 13.24 -2.34 -13.19
N ALA A 203 13.18 -1.27 -13.98
CA ALA A 203 13.99 -1.11 -15.19
C ALA A 203 15.49 -1.16 -14.85
N ALA A 204 15.94 -0.41 -13.84
CA ALA A 204 17.32 -0.42 -13.37
C ALA A 204 17.77 -1.81 -12.91
N LYS A 205 16.92 -2.55 -12.17
CA LYS A 205 17.21 -3.92 -11.69
C LYS A 205 17.13 -4.99 -12.77
N SER A 206 16.50 -4.71 -13.90
CA SER A 206 16.30 -5.68 -14.98
C SER A 206 17.59 -6.13 -15.69
N ARG A 207 18.72 -5.47 -15.43
CA ARG A 207 19.99 -5.66 -16.14
C ARG A 207 19.84 -5.49 -17.65
N GLY A 208 19.03 -4.52 -18.06
CA GLY A 208 18.77 -4.20 -19.46
C GLY A 208 17.86 -5.18 -20.20
N LYS A 209 17.10 -6.03 -19.48
CA LYS A 209 16.11 -6.93 -20.07
C LYS A 209 14.72 -6.31 -20.19
N ALA A 210 14.41 -5.34 -19.34
CA ALA A 210 13.19 -4.54 -19.37
C ALA A 210 13.55 -3.05 -19.22
N GLU A 211 12.66 -2.18 -19.61
CA GLU A 211 12.85 -0.73 -19.55
C GLU A 211 11.52 -0.04 -19.22
N ALA A 212 11.60 1.18 -18.67
CA ALA A 212 10.45 2.06 -18.61
C ALA A 212 10.07 2.46 -20.05
N ALA A 213 8.79 2.40 -20.40
CA ALA A 213 8.31 2.86 -21.69
C ALA A 213 8.67 4.35 -21.86
N ARG A 214 9.42 4.66 -22.92
CA ARG A 214 9.79 6.03 -23.25
C ARG A 214 8.56 6.78 -23.71
N ASP A 215 8.52 8.09 -23.46
CA ASP A 215 7.41 8.96 -23.83
C ASP A 215 6.05 8.42 -23.33
N PHE A 216 6.08 7.78 -22.15
CA PHE A 216 4.86 7.31 -21.50
C PHE A 216 3.92 8.49 -21.24
N LYS A 217 2.68 8.31 -21.59
CA LYS A 217 1.60 9.26 -21.35
C LYS A 217 0.80 8.81 -20.15
N ASP A 218 0.68 9.69 -19.16
CA ASP A 218 -0.18 9.41 -18.02
C ASP A 218 -1.61 9.10 -18.50
N PRO A 219 -2.25 8.09 -17.92
CA PRO A 219 -3.63 7.76 -18.27
C PRO A 219 -4.55 8.93 -17.94
N VAL A 220 -5.60 9.10 -18.73
CA VAL A 220 -6.62 10.14 -18.55
C VAL A 220 -7.94 9.49 -18.20
N VAL A 221 -8.45 9.73 -16.99
CA VAL A 221 -9.75 9.25 -16.53
C VAL A 221 -10.65 10.46 -16.28
N ASP A 222 -11.85 10.42 -16.80
CA ASP A 222 -12.84 11.52 -16.73
C ASP A 222 -12.29 12.89 -17.15
N GLY A 223 -11.39 12.88 -18.15
CA GLY A 223 -10.79 14.09 -18.71
C GLY A 223 -9.65 14.70 -17.88
N GLN A 224 -9.20 14.03 -16.83
CA GLN A 224 -8.09 14.46 -15.98
C GLN A 224 -6.94 13.44 -16.03
N PRO A 225 -5.68 13.90 -16.10
CA PRO A 225 -4.53 13.02 -15.91
C PRO A 225 -4.59 12.35 -14.54
N VAL A 226 -4.32 11.04 -14.51
CA VAL A 226 -4.30 10.28 -13.27
C VAL A 226 -3.05 10.61 -12.47
N ARG A 227 -3.27 10.93 -11.21
CA ARG A 227 -2.23 11.08 -10.19
C ARG A 227 -2.72 10.48 -8.89
N SER A 228 -1.83 9.85 -8.16
CA SER A 228 -2.14 9.23 -6.87
C SER A 228 -1.50 10.01 -5.72
N TRP A 229 -2.14 9.95 -4.55
CA TRP A 229 -1.66 10.52 -3.29
C TRP A 229 -1.53 9.42 -2.27
N GLY A 230 -0.31 9.20 -1.79
CA GLY A 230 0.02 8.18 -0.81
C GLY A 230 -0.01 8.70 0.61
N GLY A 231 -0.43 7.85 1.54
CA GLY A 231 -0.46 8.17 2.96
C GLY A 231 -0.30 6.94 3.85
N PHE A 232 -0.21 7.18 5.15
CA PHE A 232 -0.26 6.14 6.16
C PHE A 232 -1.70 5.67 6.35
N ALA A 233 -1.90 4.36 6.53
CA ALA A 233 -3.21 3.82 6.82
C ALA A 233 -3.28 3.20 8.21
N PHE A 234 -4.47 3.23 8.81
CA PHE A 234 -4.75 2.80 10.18
C PHE A 234 -6.08 2.05 10.24
N SER A 235 -6.27 1.22 11.26
CA SER A 235 -7.60 0.64 11.52
C SER A 235 -8.64 1.73 11.83
N LYS A 236 -9.92 1.44 11.61
CA LYS A 236 -11.02 2.39 11.85
C LYS A 236 -11.07 2.91 13.29
N ASP A 237 -10.61 2.12 14.24
CA ASP A 237 -10.64 2.45 15.66
C ASP A 237 -9.41 3.25 16.12
N SER A 238 -8.40 3.42 15.26
CA SER A 238 -7.12 4.10 15.57
C SER A 238 -7.15 5.61 15.27
N GLY A 239 -8.30 6.27 15.39
CA GLY A 239 -8.47 7.69 15.08
C GLY A 239 -7.50 8.60 15.86
N ALA A 240 -7.29 8.34 17.16
CA ALA A 240 -6.39 9.13 17.99
C ALA A 240 -4.92 9.05 17.53
N LEU A 241 -4.45 7.85 17.14
CA LEU A 241 -3.11 7.68 16.58
C LEU A 241 -3.00 8.40 15.22
N ARG A 242 -3.98 8.21 14.31
CA ARG A 242 -4.01 8.88 13.02
C ARG A 242 -3.96 10.41 13.16
N ASP A 243 -4.71 10.98 14.10
CA ASP A 243 -4.75 12.43 14.33
C ASP A 243 -3.42 12.95 14.88
N ALA A 244 -2.78 12.22 15.79
CA ALA A 244 -1.45 12.55 16.28
C ALA A 244 -0.40 12.49 15.17
N VAL A 245 -0.43 11.45 14.32
CA VAL A 245 0.42 11.33 13.14
C VAL A 245 0.21 12.51 12.19
N ASN A 246 -1.02 12.91 11.91
CA ASN A 246 -1.33 14.07 11.05
C ASN A 246 -0.76 15.38 11.58
N GLN A 247 -0.82 15.60 12.89
CA GLN A 247 -0.25 16.82 13.50
C GLN A 247 1.26 16.91 13.30
N GLU A 248 1.99 15.81 13.49
CA GLU A 248 3.43 15.78 13.28
C GLU A 248 3.81 15.79 11.79
N LEU A 249 3.07 15.06 10.94
CA LEU A 249 3.26 15.07 9.49
C LEU A 249 3.11 16.47 8.92
N ALA A 250 2.10 17.24 9.34
CA ALA A 250 1.88 18.61 8.88
C ALA A 250 3.03 19.57 9.25
N LYS A 251 3.72 19.32 10.37
CA LYS A 251 4.94 20.05 10.76
C LYS A 251 6.14 19.58 9.94
N PHE A 252 6.33 18.26 9.85
CA PHE A 252 7.49 17.66 9.21
C PHE A 252 7.55 17.95 7.71
N LYS A 253 6.44 17.89 7.00
CA LYS A 253 6.36 18.21 5.56
C LYS A 253 6.85 19.63 5.20
N LYS A 254 6.93 20.56 6.17
CA LYS A 254 7.45 21.92 5.97
C LYS A 254 8.97 22.02 6.16
N THR A 255 9.65 20.96 6.54
CA THR A 255 11.08 20.95 6.83
C THR A 255 11.93 20.56 5.61
N GLU A 256 13.19 20.96 5.61
CA GLU A 256 14.16 20.51 4.61
C GLU A 256 14.47 19.02 4.73
N ASP A 257 14.34 18.43 5.92
CA ASP A 257 14.63 17.01 6.12
C ASP A 257 13.58 16.13 5.46
N TRP A 258 12.29 16.51 5.49
CA TRP A 258 11.27 15.82 4.70
C TRP A 258 11.57 15.91 3.20
N LYS A 259 11.94 17.09 2.68
CA LYS A 259 12.31 17.26 1.27
C LYS A 259 13.52 16.41 0.88
N LYS A 260 14.51 16.27 1.76
CA LYS A 260 15.67 15.40 1.56
C LYS A 260 15.27 13.93 1.48
N ILE A 261 14.33 13.49 2.36
CA ILE A 261 13.79 12.13 2.28
C ILE A 261 13.12 11.93 0.92
N MET A 262 12.21 12.81 0.53
CA MET A 262 11.50 12.70 -0.75
C MET A 262 12.48 12.62 -1.93
N SER A 263 13.40 13.59 -2.05
CA SER A 263 14.38 13.61 -3.14
C SER A 263 15.37 12.44 -3.10
N GLY A 264 15.75 11.99 -1.90
CA GLY A 264 16.64 10.84 -1.70
C GLY A 264 16.03 9.52 -2.23
N TYR A 265 14.71 9.43 -2.27
CA TYR A 265 13.97 8.31 -2.82
C TYR A 265 13.45 8.56 -4.25
N GLY A 266 13.93 9.61 -4.93
CA GLY A 266 13.66 9.88 -6.33
C GLY A 266 12.37 10.65 -6.60
N PHE A 267 11.65 11.12 -5.57
CA PHE A 267 10.51 12.00 -5.78
C PHE A 267 10.98 13.37 -6.28
N SER A 268 10.35 13.87 -7.32
CA SER A 268 10.63 15.20 -7.86
C SER A 268 10.12 16.31 -6.93
N ALA A 269 10.59 17.53 -7.16
CA ALA A 269 10.04 18.69 -6.45
C ALA A 269 8.55 18.90 -6.74
N GLU A 270 8.10 18.50 -7.93
CA GLU A 270 6.68 18.51 -8.31
C GLU A 270 5.90 17.47 -7.50
N ASP A 271 6.37 16.20 -7.42
CA ASP A 271 5.73 15.17 -6.61
C ASP A 271 5.61 15.60 -5.14
N ALA A 272 6.66 16.21 -4.59
CA ALA A 272 6.64 16.74 -3.25
C ALA A 272 5.59 17.86 -3.10
N SER A 273 5.51 18.82 -4.03
CA SER A 273 4.56 19.92 -3.98
C SER A 273 3.11 19.46 -4.14
N GLN A 274 2.87 18.54 -5.05
CA GLN A 274 1.55 17.96 -5.31
C GLN A 274 0.96 17.24 -4.08
N SER A 275 1.80 16.74 -3.17
CA SER A 275 1.34 16.11 -1.93
C SER A 275 0.59 17.06 -0.98
N PHE A 276 0.60 18.36 -1.24
CA PHE A 276 -0.14 19.39 -0.49
C PHE A 276 -1.44 19.82 -1.16
N GLU A 277 -1.68 19.46 -2.43
CA GLU A 277 -2.79 19.97 -3.24
C GLU A 277 -4.15 19.32 -2.92
N ARG A 278 -4.13 18.14 -2.33
CA ARG A 278 -5.35 17.39 -2.00
C ARG A 278 -5.32 16.97 -0.53
N SER A 279 -6.47 17.09 0.12
CA SER A 279 -6.66 16.51 1.46
C SER A 279 -7.20 15.10 1.36
N THR A 280 -6.99 14.31 2.41
CA THR A 280 -7.59 12.98 2.55
C THR A 280 -9.11 13.02 2.44
N ALA A 281 -9.76 14.03 3.00
CA ALA A 281 -11.20 14.20 2.88
C ALA A 281 -11.67 14.34 1.42
N GLN A 282 -10.94 15.09 0.60
CA GLN A 282 -11.22 15.23 -0.83
C GLN A 282 -10.98 13.92 -1.60
N LEU A 283 -9.88 13.23 -1.30
CA LEU A 283 -9.52 11.96 -1.96
C LEU A 283 -10.47 10.82 -1.59
N CYS A 284 -11.00 10.82 -0.38
CA CYS A 284 -11.99 9.82 0.07
C CYS A 284 -13.40 10.09 -0.49
N ALA A 285 -13.69 11.32 -0.91
CA ALA A 285 -14.98 11.67 -1.51
C ALA A 285 -15.06 11.31 -3.00
N GLY A 286 -13.92 11.19 -3.70
CA GLY A 286 -13.82 10.90 -5.12
C GLY A 286 -13.68 12.12 -5.99
#